data_7a7a82bb16f7363ada5a2ee1889e3558
#
_entry.id   7a7a82bb16f7363ada5a2ee1889e3558
#
_cell.length_a   1.000
_cell.length_b   1.000
_cell.length_c   1.000
_cell.angle_alpha   90.00
_cell.angle_beta   90.00
_cell.angle_gamma   90.00
#
_symmetry.space_group_name_H-M   'P 1'
#
loop_
_entity.id
_entity.type
_entity.pdbx_description
1 polymer ?
#
loop_
_entity_poly.entity_id
_entity_poly.type
_entity_poly.pdbx_seq_one_letter_code
_entity_poly.pdbx_strand_id
1 'polypeptide(L)'
;KFNQLYILLKLMTVFIKIQNKSFLSTLIFYILFTFSHQSIAEVDLSGKSIKWVVPFSEGGGADVLARFYAPLLSQHLPGNPNVEVINMPGAGSTKGANWFSAQAPKDGSVIFSTSGSTQFPFLLDDPRVKYDYKDWEVILASSTGGVAYLPKGLGALWNKNPKLTLNESYTYASQGPTRLDLVPLLAWSMLGMNVD
;
A
#
# COMPACT_ATOMS: atom_id res chain seq x y z
N LYS A 1 -63.05 -53.58 6.11
CA LYS A 1 -62.61 -52.83 4.89
C LYS A 1 -62.52 -51.31 5.09
N PHE A 2 -63.33 -50.68 5.94
CA PHE A 2 -63.31 -49.24 6.18
C PHE A 2 -62.05 -48.73 6.89
N ASN A 3 -61.45 -49.53 7.74
CA ASN A 3 -60.30 -49.11 8.53
C ASN A 3 -58.98 -49.04 7.71
N GLN A 4 -58.84 -49.85 6.66
CA GLN A 4 -57.65 -49.79 5.78
C GLN A 4 -57.66 -48.53 4.87
N LEU A 5 -58.81 -48.13 4.38
CA LEU A 5 -58.94 -46.97 3.53
C LEU A 5 -58.63 -45.68 4.30
N TYR A 6 -59.08 -45.59 5.57
CA TYR A 6 -58.77 -44.47 6.44
C TYR A 6 -57.29 -44.31 6.76
N ILE A 7 -56.61 -45.46 7.00
CA ILE A 7 -55.14 -45.47 7.22
C ILE A 7 -54.39 -45.03 5.96
N LEU A 8 -54.80 -45.50 4.78
CA LEU A 8 -54.18 -45.10 3.50
C LEU A 8 -54.35 -43.60 3.23
N LEU A 9 -55.52 -43.05 3.46
CA LEU A 9 -55.77 -41.62 3.31
C LEU A 9 -54.93 -40.74 4.27
N LYS A 10 -54.76 -41.21 5.51
CA LYS A 10 -53.91 -40.54 6.49
C LYS A 10 -52.43 -40.62 6.12
N LEU A 11 -51.95 -41.74 5.59
CA LEU A 11 -50.62 -41.91 5.08
C LEU A 11 -50.39 -41.03 3.84
N MET A 12 -51.33 -40.96 2.90
CA MET A 12 -51.25 -40.07 1.74
C MET A 12 -51.16 -38.59 2.15
N THR A 13 -51.98 -38.15 3.11
CA THR A 13 -51.93 -36.76 3.59
C THR A 13 -50.64 -36.41 4.32
N VAL A 14 -50.04 -37.35 5.05
CA VAL A 14 -48.73 -37.18 5.68
C VAL A 14 -47.62 -37.17 4.60
N PHE A 15 -47.71 -38.05 3.60
CA PHE A 15 -46.74 -38.11 2.51
C PHE A 15 -46.78 -36.85 1.64
N ILE A 16 -47.97 -36.32 1.32
CA ILE A 16 -48.14 -35.04 0.60
C ILE A 16 -47.60 -33.85 1.42
N LYS A 17 -47.81 -33.86 2.75
CA LYS A 17 -47.23 -32.82 3.65
C LYS A 17 -45.71 -32.86 3.72
N ILE A 18 -45.12 -34.05 3.69
CA ILE A 18 -43.68 -34.25 3.71
C ILE A 18 -43.07 -33.83 2.36
N GLN A 19 -43.68 -34.21 1.25
CA GLN A 19 -43.28 -33.86 -0.11
C GLN A 19 -43.33 -32.34 -0.30
N ASN A 20 -44.39 -31.64 0.14
CA ASN A 20 -44.50 -30.20 0.05
C ASN A 20 -43.47 -29.46 0.89
N LYS A 21 -43.09 -29.99 2.08
CA LYS A 21 -42.06 -29.39 2.90
C LYS A 21 -40.67 -29.57 2.28
N SER A 22 -40.37 -30.75 1.72
CA SER A 22 -39.11 -30.99 1.02
C SER A 22 -39.01 -30.15 -0.25
N PHE A 23 -40.06 -30.04 -1.04
CA PHE A 23 -40.08 -29.20 -2.23
C PHE A 23 -39.93 -27.72 -1.89
N LEU A 24 -40.60 -27.23 -0.85
CA LEU A 24 -40.50 -25.86 -0.39
C LEU A 24 -39.05 -25.57 0.13
N SER A 25 -38.48 -26.50 0.89
CA SER A 25 -37.09 -26.40 1.36
C SER A 25 -36.09 -26.36 0.21
N THR A 26 -36.27 -27.20 -0.80
CA THR A 26 -35.41 -27.22 -2.00
C THR A 26 -35.56 -25.95 -2.83
N LEU A 27 -36.77 -25.46 -2.96
CA LEU A 27 -37.06 -24.20 -3.67
C LEU A 27 -36.45 -22.99 -2.95
N ILE A 28 -36.57 -22.93 -1.62
CA ILE A 28 -35.94 -21.86 -0.82
C ILE A 28 -34.40 -21.95 -0.92
N PHE A 29 -33.83 -23.15 -0.87
CA PHE A 29 -32.39 -23.35 -1.04
C PHE A 29 -31.93 -22.88 -2.43
N TYR A 30 -32.69 -23.19 -3.48
CA TYR A 30 -32.39 -22.76 -4.85
C TYR A 30 -32.48 -21.23 -5.01
N ILE A 31 -33.50 -20.61 -4.42
CA ILE A 31 -33.66 -19.14 -4.40
C ILE A 31 -32.52 -18.48 -3.63
N LEU A 32 -32.13 -18.98 -2.46
CA LEU A 32 -31.00 -18.46 -1.69
C LEU A 32 -29.68 -18.64 -2.44
N PHE A 33 -29.50 -19.74 -3.17
CA PHE A 33 -28.30 -20.00 -3.96
C PHE A 33 -28.20 -19.09 -5.19
N THR A 34 -29.30 -18.72 -5.82
CA THR A 34 -29.32 -17.79 -6.96
C THR A 34 -29.07 -16.33 -6.54
N PHE A 35 -29.42 -15.96 -5.31
CA PHE A 35 -29.12 -14.63 -4.78
C PHE A 35 -27.67 -14.46 -4.30
N SER A 36 -26.88 -15.53 -4.22
CA SER A 36 -25.47 -15.47 -3.76
C SER A 36 -24.49 -15.01 -4.82
N HIS A 37 -24.92 -14.74 -6.04
CA HIS A 37 -24.08 -14.11 -7.05
C HIS A 37 -24.07 -12.59 -6.78
N GLN A 38 -23.29 -12.18 -5.77
CA GLN A 38 -22.89 -10.77 -5.68
C GLN A 38 -22.06 -10.48 -6.93
N SER A 39 -22.64 -9.77 -7.88
CA SER A 39 -21.88 -9.09 -8.91
C SER A 39 -20.93 -8.15 -8.18
N ILE A 40 -19.67 -8.52 -8.08
CA ILE A 40 -18.63 -7.53 -7.82
C ILE A 40 -18.75 -6.57 -9.01
N ALA A 41 -19.23 -5.36 -8.74
CA ALA A 41 -19.28 -4.34 -9.78
C ALA A 41 -17.85 -4.20 -10.31
N GLU A 42 -17.64 -4.56 -11.55
CA GLU A 42 -16.35 -4.41 -12.21
C GLU A 42 -16.06 -2.91 -12.25
N VAL A 43 -14.98 -2.51 -11.58
CA VAL A 43 -14.58 -1.11 -11.55
C VAL A 43 -14.10 -0.74 -12.94
N ASP A 44 -14.88 0.06 -13.66
CA ASP A 44 -14.47 0.63 -14.96
C ASP A 44 -13.90 2.04 -14.75
N LEU A 45 -12.63 2.21 -15.10
CA LEU A 45 -11.90 3.47 -15.03
C LEU A 45 -11.73 4.12 -16.41
N SER A 46 -12.50 3.68 -17.42
CA SER A 46 -12.48 4.26 -18.78
C SER A 46 -12.72 5.78 -18.74
N GLY A 47 -11.84 6.52 -19.41
CA GLY A 47 -11.90 7.99 -19.44
C GLY A 47 -11.58 8.69 -18.12
N LYS A 48 -11.18 7.95 -17.09
CA LYS A 48 -10.71 8.52 -15.83
C LYS A 48 -9.22 8.89 -15.91
N SER A 49 -8.81 9.79 -15.02
CA SER A 49 -7.40 10.11 -14.80
C SER A 49 -7.04 9.86 -13.34
N ILE A 50 -5.93 9.19 -13.12
CA ILE A 50 -5.35 8.96 -11.80
C ILE A 50 -4.13 9.86 -11.67
N LYS A 51 -4.07 10.65 -10.61
CA LYS A 51 -2.92 11.49 -10.29
C LYS A 51 -2.00 10.74 -9.33
N TRP A 52 -0.76 10.53 -9.76
CA TRP A 52 0.27 9.95 -8.90
C TRP A 52 1.15 11.05 -8.35
N VAL A 53 0.89 11.46 -7.11
CA VAL A 53 1.61 12.54 -6.44
C VAL A 53 2.91 12.02 -5.82
N VAL A 54 4.02 12.61 -6.23
CA VAL A 54 5.37 12.32 -5.75
C VAL A 54 5.87 13.53 -4.96
N PRO A 55 6.11 13.41 -3.63
CA PRO A 55 6.50 14.55 -2.79
C PRO A 55 7.98 14.92 -2.89
N PHE A 56 8.60 14.64 -4.02
CA PHE A 56 10.01 14.86 -4.31
C PHE A 56 10.17 15.56 -5.66
N SER A 57 11.36 16.14 -5.88
CA SER A 57 11.68 16.83 -7.13
C SER A 57 11.70 15.88 -8.33
N GLU A 58 11.40 16.43 -9.49
CA GLU A 58 11.54 15.75 -10.77
C GLU A 58 12.95 15.24 -10.98
N GLY A 59 13.07 14.08 -11.67
CA GLY A 59 14.34 13.42 -11.93
C GLY A 59 14.95 12.68 -10.72
N GLY A 60 14.35 12.80 -9.52
CA GLY A 60 14.77 12.02 -8.36
C GLY A 60 14.29 10.57 -8.45
N GLY A 61 14.89 9.68 -7.63
CA GLY A 61 14.59 8.24 -7.69
C GLY A 61 13.11 7.90 -7.57
N ALA A 62 12.36 8.58 -6.70
CA ALA A 62 10.91 8.37 -6.57
C ALA A 62 10.12 8.83 -7.80
N ASP A 63 10.54 9.91 -8.45
CA ASP A 63 9.93 10.41 -9.69
C ASP A 63 10.19 9.46 -10.85
N VAL A 64 11.43 9.03 -11.03
CA VAL A 64 11.82 8.05 -12.06
C VAL A 64 11.05 6.75 -11.89
N LEU A 65 10.90 6.26 -10.65
CA LEU A 65 10.13 5.07 -10.33
C LEU A 65 8.66 5.24 -10.70
N ALA A 66 8.05 6.35 -10.30
CA ALA A 66 6.64 6.61 -10.59
C ALA A 66 6.38 6.72 -12.10
N ARG A 67 7.25 7.43 -12.84
CA ARG A 67 7.13 7.54 -14.32
C ARG A 67 7.37 6.23 -15.04
N PHE A 68 8.18 5.34 -14.48
CA PHE A 68 8.37 3.99 -15.01
C PHE A 68 7.11 3.13 -14.84
N TYR A 69 6.50 3.18 -13.65
CA TYR A 69 5.34 2.35 -13.36
C TYR A 69 4.00 2.94 -13.80
N ALA A 70 3.87 4.25 -13.99
CA ALA A 70 2.61 4.89 -14.37
C ALA A 70 1.99 4.31 -15.65
N PRO A 71 2.74 4.13 -16.77
CA PRO A 71 2.18 3.52 -17.97
C PRO A 71 1.82 2.04 -17.78
N LEU A 72 2.56 1.30 -16.97
CA LEU A 72 2.25 -0.10 -16.66
C LEU A 72 0.96 -0.18 -15.83
N LEU A 73 0.81 0.69 -14.84
CA LEU A 73 -0.41 0.79 -14.05
C LEU A 73 -1.62 1.11 -14.93
N SER A 74 -1.49 2.09 -15.84
CA SER A 74 -2.51 2.41 -16.83
C SER A 74 -2.94 1.18 -17.65
N GLN A 75 -1.97 0.41 -18.16
CA GLN A 75 -2.23 -0.77 -18.99
C GLN A 75 -2.92 -1.91 -18.25
N HIS A 76 -2.75 -2.02 -16.93
CA HIS A 76 -3.26 -3.14 -16.14
C HIS A 76 -4.53 -2.80 -15.35
N LEU A 77 -4.89 -1.53 -15.27
CA LEU A 77 -6.15 -1.13 -14.64
C LEU A 77 -7.33 -1.24 -15.60
N PRO A 78 -8.51 -1.69 -15.14
CA PRO A 78 -9.71 -1.76 -15.96
C PRO A 78 -10.04 -0.40 -16.59
N GLY A 79 -10.28 -0.37 -17.89
CA GLY A 79 -10.58 0.85 -18.62
C GLY A 79 -9.37 1.70 -19.01
N ASN A 80 -8.15 1.25 -18.72
CA ASN A 80 -6.89 1.90 -19.11
C ASN A 80 -6.86 3.40 -18.78
N PRO A 81 -7.07 3.81 -17.52
CA PRO A 81 -7.10 5.21 -17.14
C PRO A 81 -5.76 5.90 -17.42
N ASN A 82 -5.79 7.20 -17.68
CA ASN A 82 -4.55 7.98 -17.74
C ASN A 82 -3.93 8.07 -16.33
N VAL A 83 -2.64 7.73 -16.18
CA VAL A 83 -1.90 7.88 -14.92
C VAL A 83 -0.88 9.00 -15.08
N GLU A 84 -1.17 10.13 -14.44
CA GLU A 84 -0.36 11.35 -14.50
C GLU A 84 0.52 11.48 -13.25
N VAL A 85 1.85 11.59 -13.43
CA VAL A 85 2.79 11.82 -12.33
C VAL A 85 2.93 13.31 -12.06
N ILE A 86 2.67 13.71 -10.82
CA ILE A 86 2.73 15.11 -10.36
C ILE A 86 3.73 15.22 -9.22
N ASN A 87 4.74 16.10 -9.38
CA ASN A 87 5.72 16.35 -8.33
C ASN A 87 5.25 17.46 -7.40
N MET A 88 5.33 17.22 -6.10
CA MET A 88 4.97 18.19 -5.06
C MET A 88 6.06 18.25 -3.96
N PRO A 89 7.28 18.71 -4.31
CA PRO A 89 8.39 18.77 -3.38
C PRO A 89 8.21 19.86 -2.33
N GLY A 90 8.97 19.74 -1.25
CA GLY A 90 9.08 20.77 -0.22
C GLY A 90 9.02 20.23 1.20
N ALA A 91 9.69 20.93 2.10
CA ALA A 91 9.77 20.65 3.54
C ALA A 91 10.10 19.17 3.86
N GLY A 92 11.00 18.56 3.08
CA GLY A 92 11.37 17.18 3.30
C GLY A 92 10.28 16.15 2.91
N SER A 93 9.43 16.46 1.95
CA SER A 93 8.23 15.74 1.53
C SER A 93 6.97 16.02 2.37
N THR A 94 7.06 16.68 3.51
CA THR A 94 5.89 16.96 4.37
C THR A 94 4.86 17.85 3.67
N LYS A 95 5.27 18.74 2.74
CA LYS A 95 4.33 19.57 1.96
C LYS A 95 3.36 18.69 1.14
N GLY A 96 3.87 17.77 0.35
CA GLY A 96 3.04 16.89 -0.47
C GLY A 96 2.20 15.93 0.37
N ALA A 97 2.76 15.41 1.48
CA ALA A 97 2.05 14.54 2.40
C ALA A 97 0.89 15.24 3.12
N ASN A 98 1.12 16.48 3.58
CA ASN A 98 0.06 17.30 4.18
C ASN A 98 -1.05 17.62 3.17
N TRP A 99 -0.69 17.93 1.93
CA TRP A 99 -1.67 18.16 0.86
C TRP A 99 -2.49 16.89 0.60
N PHE A 100 -1.84 15.73 0.47
CA PHE A 100 -2.52 14.47 0.22
C PHE A 100 -3.51 14.15 1.33
N SER A 101 -3.11 14.29 2.59
CA SER A 101 -3.98 14.00 3.73
C SER A 101 -5.18 14.94 3.83
N ALA A 102 -4.97 16.24 3.54
CA ALA A 102 -5.98 17.27 3.78
C ALA A 102 -6.86 17.60 2.56
N GLN A 103 -6.36 17.41 1.34
CA GLN A 103 -6.97 17.97 0.14
C GLN A 103 -7.18 16.96 -1.00
N ALA A 104 -6.50 15.79 -0.97
CA ALA A 104 -6.69 14.80 -2.01
C ALA A 104 -8.12 14.21 -1.95
N PRO A 105 -8.79 14.03 -3.10
CA PRO A 105 -10.04 13.30 -3.16
C PRO A 105 -9.87 11.88 -2.59
N LYS A 106 -10.89 11.41 -1.86
CA LYS A 106 -10.90 10.06 -1.25
C LYS A 106 -11.64 9.03 -2.10
N ASP A 107 -11.63 9.21 -3.41
CA ASP A 107 -12.36 8.42 -4.39
C ASP A 107 -11.46 7.46 -5.20
N GLY A 108 -10.20 7.33 -4.80
CA GLY A 108 -9.20 6.51 -5.50
C GLY A 108 -8.57 7.17 -6.73
N SER A 109 -8.93 8.42 -7.06
CA SER A 109 -8.36 9.16 -8.20
C SER A 109 -6.96 9.72 -7.93
N VAL A 110 -6.46 9.62 -6.69
CA VAL A 110 -5.12 10.10 -6.31
C VAL A 110 -4.34 8.99 -5.60
N ILE A 111 -3.14 8.73 -6.10
CA ILE A 111 -2.14 7.87 -5.46
C ILE A 111 -1.01 8.77 -4.92
N PHE A 112 -0.47 8.41 -3.78
CA PHE A 112 0.63 9.14 -3.16
C PHE A 112 1.85 8.23 -2.94
N SER A 113 3.02 8.68 -3.40
CA SER A 113 4.29 8.02 -3.08
C SER A 113 4.84 8.54 -1.75
N THR A 114 5.35 7.63 -0.96
CA THR A 114 6.02 7.97 0.31
C THR A 114 7.36 7.24 0.40
N SER A 115 8.22 7.69 1.29
CA SER A 115 9.51 7.06 1.60
C SER A 115 9.86 7.30 3.07
N GLY A 116 11.00 6.79 3.52
CA GLY A 116 11.50 7.08 4.86
C GLY A 116 11.62 8.58 5.14
N SER A 117 11.93 9.40 4.14
CA SER A 117 11.96 10.86 4.30
C SER A 117 10.60 11.50 4.61
N THR A 118 9.49 10.82 4.26
CA THR A 118 8.13 11.22 4.67
C THR A 118 7.77 10.61 6.03
N GLN A 119 8.29 9.43 6.34
CA GLN A 119 7.95 8.70 7.53
C GLN A 119 8.68 9.23 8.78
N PHE A 120 9.96 9.59 8.66
CA PHE A 120 10.73 10.09 9.81
C PHE A 120 10.17 11.36 10.45
N PRO A 121 9.75 12.41 9.71
CA PRO A 121 9.09 13.55 10.33
C PRO A 121 7.87 13.17 11.15
N PHE A 122 7.08 12.23 10.67
CA PHE A 122 5.91 11.71 11.40
C PHE A 122 6.33 10.97 12.69
N LEU A 123 7.31 10.06 12.60
CA LEU A 123 7.78 9.26 13.75
C LEU A 123 8.52 10.10 14.82
N LEU A 124 9.07 11.25 14.42
CA LEU A 124 9.81 12.16 15.28
C LEU A 124 8.96 13.34 15.78
N ASP A 125 7.64 13.28 15.61
CA ASP A 125 6.69 14.32 16.01
C ASP A 125 7.06 15.73 15.51
N ASP A 126 7.53 15.81 14.25
CA ASP A 126 7.88 17.10 13.64
C ASP A 126 6.62 17.98 13.55
N PRO A 127 6.63 19.20 14.11
CA PRO A 127 5.44 20.08 14.17
C PRO A 127 4.89 20.50 12.80
N ARG A 128 5.65 20.30 11.73
CA ARG A 128 5.20 20.55 10.35
C ARG A 128 4.30 19.44 9.80
N VAL A 129 4.28 18.26 10.43
CA VAL A 129 3.48 17.12 10.02
C VAL A 129 2.01 17.31 10.40
N LYS A 130 1.13 17.17 9.41
CA LYS A 130 -0.34 17.24 9.55
C LYS A 130 -1.01 16.07 8.87
N TYR A 131 -0.37 14.90 8.86
CA TYR A 131 -0.88 13.64 8.34
C TYR A 131 -0.63 12.52 9.34
N ASP A 132 -1.49 11.51 9.31
CA ASP A 132 -1.29 10.25 10.03
C ASP A 132 -1.30 9.11 8.99
N TYR A 133 -0.32 8.22 9.07
CA TYR A 133 -0.24 7.02 8.22
C TYR A 133 -1.41 6.06 8.43
N LYS A 134 -2.08 6.13 9.56
CA LYS A 134 -3.28 5.31 9.86
C LYS A 134 -4.49 5.69 9.01
N ASP A 135 -4.50 6.93 8.49
CA ASP A 135 -5.58 7.45 7.64
C ASP A 135 -5.40 7.08 6.16
N TRP A 136 -4.31 6.38 5.82
CA TRP A 136 -3.94 6.05 4.46
C TRP A 136 -4.07 4.55 4.18
N GLU A 137 -4.66 4.22 3.03
CA GLU A 137 -4.69 2.85 2.52
C GLU A 137 -3.39 2.53 1.78
N VAL A 138 -2.68 1.50 2.23
CA VAL A 138 -1.43 1.04 1.60
C VAL A 138 -1.76 0.07 0.48
N ILE A 139 -1.56 0.49 -0.77
CA ILE A 139 -1.79 -0.35 -1.96
C ILE A 139 -0.54 -1.12 -2.38
N LEU A 140 0.65 -0.59 -2.13
CA LEU A 140 1.92 -1.25 -2.43
C LEU A 140 3.00 -0.77 -1.46
N ALA A 141 3.75 -1.70 -0.89
CA ALA A 141 4.95 -1.43 -0.12
C ALA A 141 6.10 -2.27 -0.66
N SER A 142 7.24 -1.62 -0.92
CA SER A 142 8.46 -2.29 -1.36
C SER A 142 9.60 -1.95 -0.42
N SER A 143 10.34 -2.96 0.02
CA SER A 143 11.56 -2.72 0.78
C SER A 143 12.66 -2.25 -0.15
N THR A 144 13.34 -1.17 0.22
CA THR A 144 14.54 -0.68 -0.47
C THR A 144 15.70 -0.70 0.49
N GLY A 145 16.83 -1.31 0.07
CA GLY A 145 18.09 -1.25 0.82
C GLY A 145 18.81 0.07 0.56
N GLY A 146 19.45 0.62 1.60
CA GLY A 146 20.43 1.68 1.44
C GLY A 146 21.82 1.08 1.18
N VAL A 147 22.59 1.73 0.33
CA VAL A 147 24.00 1.39 0.09
C VAL A 147 24.85 2.60 0.44
N ALA A 148 25.79 2.40 1.34
CA ALA A 148 26.80 3.42 1.65
C ALA A 148 28.04 3.21 0.78
N TYR A 149 28.49 4.27 0.14
CA TYR A 149 29.71 4.28 -0.64
C TYR A 149 30.82 4.92 0.17
N LEU A 150 31.92 4.23 0.30
CA LEU A 150 33.14 4.73 0.93
C LEU A 150 34.22 5.00 -0.14
N PRO A 151 35.19 5.89 0.11
CA PRO A 151 36.31 6.08 -0.77
C PRO A 151 37.03 4.77 -1.12
N LYS A 152 37.59 4.70 -2.34
CA LYS A 152 38.30 3.53 -2.80
C LYS A 152 39.44 3.15 -1.84
N GLY A 153 39.47 1.90 -1.44
CA GLY A 153 40.50 1.38 -0.50
C GLY A 153 40.02 1.23 0.94
N LEU A 154 39.04 2.01 1.39
CA LEU A 154 38.50 1.88 2.76
C LEU A 154 37.79 0.56 2.99
N GLY A 155 37.06 0.03 1.99
CA GLY A 155 36.43 -1.28 2.09
C GLY A 155 37.45 -2.42 2.27
N ALA A 156 38.57 -2.35 1.59
CA ALA A 156 39.66 -3.29 1.77
C ALA A 156 40.32 -3.16 3.16
N LEU A 157 40.47 -1.93 3.66
CA LEU A 157 40.99 -1.65 4.99
C LEU A 157 40.04 -2.17 6.08
N TRP A 158 38.75 -1.95 5.91
CA TRP A 158 37.70 -2.49 6.80
C TRP A 158 37.77 -4.01 6.91
N ASN A 159 37.84 -4.70 5.78
CA ASN A 159 37.93 -6.15 5.74
C ASN A 159 39.23 -6.69 6.40
N LYS A 160 40.31 -5.90 6.34
CA LYS A 160 41.60 -6.27 6.93
C LYS A 160 41.67 -5.97 8.43
N ASN A 161 41.24 -4.81 8.84
CA ASN A 161 41.20 -4.38 10.25
C ASN A 161 40.19 -3.25 10.44
N PRO A 162 38.94 -3.55 10.88
CA PRO A 162 37.88 -2.56 11.10
C PRO A 162 38.30 -1.42 12.06
N LYS A 163 39.15 -1.71 13.05
CA LYS A 163 39.58 -0.68 14.02
C LYS A 163 40.35 0.47 13.38
N LEU A 164 41.06 0.23 12.30
CA LEU A 164 41.75 1.29 11.58
C LEU A 164 40.79 2.26 10.89
N THR A 165 39.66 1.77 10.42
CA THR A 165 38.65 2.61 9.78
C THR A 165 37.79 3.36 10.83
N LEU A 166 37.62 2.84 12.04
CA LEU A 166 36.90 3.51 13.11
C LEU A 166 37.63 4.72 13.68
N ASN A 167 38.98 4.76 13.54
CA ASN A 167 39.80 5.87 14.01
C ASN A 167 39.90 7.04 13.00
N GLU A 168 39.38 6.87 11.80
CA GLU A 168 39.31 7.91 10.79
C GLU A 168 38.07 8.80 10.98
N SER A 169 38.16 10.05 10.57
CA SER A 169 37.02 10.99 10.50
C SER A 169 36.46 11.02 9.11
N TYR A 170 35.13 10.96 9.02
CA TYR A 170 34.39 10.95 7.76
C TYR A 170 33.43 12.11 7.71
N THR A 171 33.42 12.80 6.59
CA THR A 171 32.39 13.82 6.31
C THR A 171 31.26 13.21 5.50
N TYR A 172 30.03 13.33 6.01
CA TYR A 172 28.84 12.83 5.34
C TYR A 172 27.92 14.01 4.93
N ALA A 173 27.63 14.10 3.65
CA ALA A 173 26.70 15.08 3.14
C ALA A 173 25.24 14.64 3.38
N SER A 174 24.67 15.04 4.51
CA SER A 174 23.29 14.75 4.85
C SER A 174 22.33 15.74 4.18
N GLN A 175 21.14 15.25 3.83
CA GLN A 175 20.02 16.10 3.37
C GLN A 175 19.19 16.69 4.54
N GLY A 176 19.56 16.39 5.76
CA GLY A 176 18.93 16.91 6.97
C GLY A 176 18.48 15.82 7.96
N PRO A 177 18.19 16.23 9.21
CA PRO A 177 18.04 15.30 10.34
C PRO A 177 16.80 14.41 10.29
N THR A 178 15.85 14.70 9.40
CA THR A 178 14.61 13.92 9.25
C THR A 178 14.54 13.16 7.92
N ARG A 179 15.70 12.95 7.29
CA ARG A 179 15.80 12.25 6.00
C ARG A 179 16.15 10.77 6.18
N LEU A 180 16.04 10.02 5.09
CA LEU A 180 16.35 8.59 5.08
C LEU A 180 17.81 8.31 5.48
N ASP A 181 18.70 9.22 5.25
CA ASP A 181 20.11 9.20 5.64
C ASP A 181 20.35 9.21 7.16
N LEU A 182 19.34 9.47 7.97
CA LEU A 182 19.41 9.26 9.43
C LEU A 182 19.73 7.78 9.77
N VAL A 183 19.24 6.82 8.97
CA VAL A 183 19.50 5.39 9.23
C VAL A 183 20.97 5.01 9.18
N PRO A 184 21.73 5.32 8.09
CA PRO A 184 23.16 5.06 8.05
C PRO A 184 23.92 5.86 9.11
N LEU A 185 23.55 7.10 9.39
CA LEU A 185 24.22 7.90 10.45
C LEU A 185 24.08 7.24 11.81
N LEU A 186 22.89 6.76 12.18
CA LEU A 186 22.70 6.01 13.42
C LEU A 186 23.50 4.71 13.43
N ALA A 187 23.50 3.96 12.33
CA ALA A 187 24.27 2.72 12.22
C ALA A 187 25.78 2.97 12.41
N TRP A 188 26.33 4.00 11.77
CA TRP A 188 27.74 4.36 11.91
C TRP A 188 28.07 4.84 13.33
N SER A 189 27.20 5.62 13.93
CA SER A 189 27.34 6.02 15.36
C SER A 189 27.36 4.81 16.28
N MET A 190 26.46 3.83 16.05
CA MET A 190 26.43 2.59 16.85
C MET A 190 27.68 1.73 16.64
N LEU A 191 28.31 1.79 15.45
CA LEU A 191 29.58 1.13 15.16
C LEU A 191 30.78 1.89 15.73
N GLY A 192 30.60 3.07 16.32
CA GLY A 192 31.67 3.90 16.84
C GLY A 192 32.47 4.64 15.76
N MET A 193 31.90 4.82 14.56
CA MET A 193 32.54 5.61 13.50
C MET A 193 32.40 7.10 13.81
N ASN A 194 33.50 7.84 13.57
CA ASN A 194 33.50 9.30 13.67
C ASN A 194 33.04 9.90 12.35
N VAL A 195 31.80 10.39 12.32
CA VAL A 195 31.16 10.95 11.11
C VAL A 195 30.65 12.34 11.43
N ASP A 196 31.11 13.32 10.66
CA ASP A 196 30.71 14.74 10.72
C ASP A 196 29.77 15.10 9.57
#